data_ba5dc81563b4373b25dd6a1e0ba4deae
#
_entry.id   ba5dc81563b4373b25dd6a1e0ba4deae
#
_cell.length_a   1.000
_cell.length_b   1.000
_cell.length_c   1.000
_cell.angle_alpha   90.00
_cell.angle_beta   90.00
_cell.angle_gamma   90.00
#
_symmetry.space_group_name_H-M   'P 1'
#
loop_
_entity.id
_entity.type
_entity.pdbx_description
1 polymer ?
#
loop_
_entity_poly.entity_id
_entity_poly.type
_entity_poly.pdbx_seq_one_letter_code
_entity_poly.pdbx_strand_id
1 'polypeptide(L)'
;RTVMTKVTVATKVTAPAEEVWRLVGGWNALPDWHPAVEASAIEDGGHKRRLKLADGAEITEQLEKFDGEAKTYTYSIIASPLPLADYRSTITVRREGETSTIEWSTTFEPVGVPETELAKSLENFYQAGFDNLRKLLGM
;
A
#
# COMPACT_ATOMS: atom_id res chain seq x y z
N ARG A 1 -16.24 -19.62 11.21
CA ARG A 1 -15.26 -18.61 11.64
C ARG A 1 -14.27 -18.30 10.54
N THR A 2 -14.06 -17.03 10.29
CA THR A 2 -13.16 -16.56 9.27
C THR A 2 -11.72 -16.51 9.78
N VAL A 3 -10.78 -17.01 8.98
CA VAL A 3 -9.36 -16.87 9.24
C VAL A 3 -8.81 -15.84 8.27
N MET A 4 -8.19 -14.78 8.79
CA MET A 4 -7.61 -13.74 7.97
C MET A 4 -6.26 -14.19 7.40
N THR A 5 -6.06 -13.91 6.13
CA THR A 5 -4.78 -14.14 5.46
C THR A 5 -3.91 -12.89 5.62
N LYS A 6 -2.64 -13.09 5.89
CA LYS A 6 -1.69 -11.99 6.03
C LYS A 6 -0.65 -12.02 4.93
N VAL A 7 -0.39 -10.87 4.33
CA VAL A 7 0.68 -10.68 3.35
C VAL A 7 1.55 -9.53 3.83
N THR A 8 2.87 -9.73 3.83
CA THR A 8 3.83 -8.71 4.19
C THR A 8 4.94 -8.68 3.16
N VAL A 9 5.23 -7.50 2.61
CA VAL A 9 6.37 -7.28 1.72
C VAL A 9 7.18 -6.14 2.29
N ALA A 10 8.48 -6.30 2.32
CA ALA A 10 9.39 -5.28 2.82
C ALA A 10 10.54 -5.07 1.85
N THR A 11 11.09 -3.86 1.83
CA THR A 11 12.27 -3.55 1.04
C THR A 11 13.18 -2.61 1.83
N LYS A 12 14.49 -2.77 1.66
CA LYS A 12 15.47 -1.89 2.26
C LYS A 12 16.02 -0.94 1.20
N VAL A 13 16.14 0.33 1.57
CA VAL A 13 16.67 1.36 0.68
C VAL A 13 17.78 2.14 1.39
N THR A 14 18.75 2.64 0.62
CA THR A 14 19.89 3.42 1.15
C THR A 14 19.56 4.91 1.15
N ALA A 15 18.43 5.25 1.79
CA ALA A 15 17.97 6.63 1.92
C ALA A 15 17.43 6.85 3.34
N PRO A 16 17.52 8.08 3.87
CA PRO A 16 16.96 8.39 5.18
C PRO A 16 15.45 8.23 5.20
N ALA A 17 14.90 7.85 6.34
CA ALA A 17 13.47 7.61 6.49
C ALA A 17 12.62 8.82 6.10
N GLU A 18 13.07 10.04 6.40
CA GLU A 18 12.36 11.27 6.04
C GLU A 18 12.23 11.45 4.53
N GLU A 19 13.27 11.09 3.78
CA GLU A 19 13.27 11.18 2.33
C GLU A 19 12.31 10.15 1.73
N VAL A 20 12.34 8.92 2.25
CA VAL A 20 11.44 7.85 1.81
C VAL A 20 9.99 8.23 2.13
N TRP A 21 9.74 8.73 3.33
CA TRP A 21 8.40 9.11 3.75
C TRP A 21 7.82 10.24 2.88
N ARG A 22 8.68 11.13 2.40
CA ARG A 22 8.27 12.20 1.49
C ARG A 22 7.66 11.66 0.20
N LEU A 23 8.11 10.47 -0.23
CA LEU A 23 7.57 9.80 -1.42
C LEU A 23 6.32 8.96 -1.10
N VAL A 24 6.37 8.14 -0.05
CA VAL A 24 5.32 7.14 0.19
C VAL A 24 4.25 7.58 1.19
N GLY A 25 4.51 8.61 1.99
CA GLY A 25 3.63 8.97 3.11
C GLY A 25 2.39 9.76 2.72
N GLY A 26 2.33 10.33 1.53
CA GLY A 26 1.17 11.10 1.10
C GLY A 26 -0.02 10.19 0.81
N TRP A 27 -1.14 10.44 1.48
CA TRP A 27 -2.35 9.63 1.29
C TRP A 27 -2.85 9.64 -0.15
N ASN A 28 -2.64 10.74 -0.88
CA ASN A 28 -3.06 10.87 -2.27
C ASN A 28 -1.91 10.69 -3.26
N ALA A 29 -0.73 10.27 -2.80
CA ALA A 29 0.48 10.24 -3.61
C ALA A 29 0.83 8.88 -4.20
N LEU A 30 -0.01 7.88 -4.01
CA LEU A 30 0.27 6.52 -4.49
C LEU A 30 0.63 6.46 -5.98
N PRO A 31 -0.04 7.21 -6.88
CA PRO A 31 0.35 7.20 -8.30
C PRO A 31 1.76 7.73 -8.56
N ASP A 32 2.32 8.52 -7.63
CA ASP A 32 3.63 9.12 -7.83
C ASP A 32 4.76 8.11 -7.73
N TRP A 33 4.52 6.98 -7.05
CA TRP A 33 5.57 6.00 -6.88
C TRP A 33 5.16 4.56 -7.25
N HIS A 34 3.86 4.26 -7.40
CA HIS A 34 3.40 2.92 -7.77
C HIS A 34 2.92 2.90 -9.22
N PRO A 35 3.62 2.18 -10.11
CA PRO A 35 3.32 2.23 -11.54
C PRO A 35 1.98 1.60 -11.93
N ALA A 36 1.42 0.73 -11.11
CA ALA A 36 0.12 0.12 -11.40
C ALA A 36 -1.06 0.99 -10.96
N VAL A 37 -0.81 2.11 -10.28
CA VAL A 37 -1.85 3.05 -9.85
C VAL A 37 -1.77 4.28 -10.74
N GLU A 38 -2.78 4.44 -11.60
CA GLU A 38 -2.80 5.50 -12.61
C GLU A 38 -3.22 6.84 -12.02
N ALA A 39 -4.19 6.82 -11.10
CA ALA A 39 -4.73 8.05 -10.52
C ALA A 39 -5.27 7.81 -9.11
N SER A 40 -5.29 8.88 -8.32
CA SER A 40 -5.88 8.87 -6.98
C SER A 40 -6.62 10.18 -6.76
N ALA A 41 -7.87 10.11 -6.33
CA ALA A 41 -8.70 11.27 -6.05
C ALA A 41 -9.19 11.22 -4.60
N ILE A 42 -8.97 12.31 -3.88
CA ILE A 42 -9.42 12.47 -2.49
C ILE A 42 -10.92 12.67 -2.47
N GLU A 43 -11.60 12.02 -1.54
CA GLU A 43 -13.03 12.17 -1.28
C GLU A 43 -13.28 12.29 0.21
N ASP A 44 -14.48 12.71 0.57
CA ASP A 44 -14.95 12.78 1.95
C ASP A 44 -13.97 13.54 2.88
N GLY A 45 -13.59 14.76 2.46
CA GLY A 45 -12.73 15.61 3.27
C GLY A 45 -11.33 15.05 3.51
N GLY A 46 -10.89 14.10 2.69
CA GLY A 46 -9.58 13.47 2.84
C GLY A 46 -9.62 12.12 3.52
N HIS A 47 -10.76 11.68 4.04
CA HIS A 47 -10.86 10.37 4.71
C HIS A 47 -10.87 9.21 3.73
N LYS A 48 -11.20 9.47 2.47
CA LYS A 48 -11.27 8.43 1.44
C LYS A 48 -10.45 8.82 0.22
N ARG A 49 -9.99 7.81 -0.51
CA ARG A 49 -9.39 8.03 -1.83
C ARG A 49 -9.98 7.01 -2.80
N ARG A 50 -10.17 7.44 -4.05
CA ARG A 50 -10.55 6.55 -5.12
C ARG A 50 -9.35 6.35 -6.01
N LEU A 51 -8.89 5.12 -6.12
CA LEU A 51 -7.77 4.75 -6.96
C LEU A 51 -8.28 4.22 -8.30
N LYS A 52 -7.59 4.60 -9.37
CA LYS A 52 -7.77 3.99 -10.68
C LYS A 52 -6.50 3.23 -11.00
N LEU A 53 -6.63 1.93 -11.21
CA LEU A 53 -5.49 1.08 -11.55
C LEU A 53 -5.26 1.09 -13.07
N ALA A 54 -4.05 0.71 -13.47
CA ALA A 54 -3.65 0.69 -14.88
C ALA A 54 -4.53 -0.25 -15.72
N ASP A 55 -5.08 -1.30 -15.11
CA ASP A 55 -5.99 -2.24 -15.79
C ASP A 55 -7.44 -1.74 -15.86
N GLY A 56 -7.72 -0.54 -15.33
CA GLY A 56 -9.04 0.07 -15.35
C GLY A 56 -9.87 -0.17 -14.11
N ALA A 57 -9.42 -1.00 -13.18
CA ALA A 57 -10.15 -1.25 -11.93
C ALA A 57 -10.18 0.01 -11.06
N GLU A 58 -11.29 0.22 -10.37
CA GLU A 58 -11.41 1.32 -9.41
C GLU A 58 -11.57 0.76 -8.01
N ILE A 59 -10.83 1.33 -7.07
CA ILE A 59 -10.84 0.91 -5.68
C ILE A 59 -11.06 2.13 -4.80
N THR A 60 -12.04 2.07 -3.91
CA THR A 60 -12.25 3.13 -2.92
C THR A 60 -11.70 2.65 -1.59
N GLU A 61 -10.82 3.46 -1.01
CA GLU A 61 -10.14 3.15 0.24
C GLU A 61 -10.43 4.21 1.28
N GLN A 62 -10.45 3.80 2.54
CA GLN A 62 -10.69 4.68 3.67
C GLN A 62 -9.46 4.72 4.56
N LEU A 63 -9.03 5.94 4.89
CA LEU A 63 -7.91 6.14 5.82
C LEU A 63 -8.38 5.85 7.24
N GLU A 64 -7.73 4.88 7.89
CA GLU A 64 -8.06 4.47 9.24
C GLU A 64 -7.17 5.17 10.28
N LYS A 65 -5.89 5.33 9.95
CA LYS A 65 -4.92 5.93 10.86
C LYS A 65 -3.78 6.54 10.05
N PHE A 66 -3.33 7.71 10.47
CA PHE A 66 -2.18 8.37 9.86
C PHE A 66 -1.32 8.98 10.96
N ASP A 67 -0.04 8.60 11.00
CA ASP A 67 0.92 9.13 11.96
C ASP A 67 2.21 9.51 11.23
N GLY A 68 2.36 10.80 10.92
CA GLY A 68 3.52 11.31 10.17
C GLY A 68 4.82 11.23 10.96
N GLU A 69 4.77 11.32 12.29
CA GLU A 69 5.97 11.19 13.11
C GLU A 69 6.48 9.75 13.10
N ALA A 70 5.58 8.79 13.28
CA ALA A 70 5.92 7.37 13.25
C ALA A 70 6.11 6.86 11.82
N LYS A 71 5.79 7.65 10.82
CA LYS A 71 5.92 7.32 9.39
C LYS A 71 5.15 6.05 9.04
N THR A 72 3.85 6.08 9.35
CA THR A 72 2.97 4.94 9.10
C THR A 72 1.56 5.44 8.80
N TYR A 73 0.83 4.71 7.93
CA TYR A 73 -0.60 4.89 7.82
C TYR A 73 -1.28 3.56 7.54
N THR A 74 -2.55 3.46 7.98
CA THR A 74 -3.38 2.27 7.83
C THR A 74 -4.66 2.64 7.10
N TYR A 75 -5.10 1.79 6.19
CA TYR A 75 -6.31 2.02 5.41
C TYR A 75 -7.04 0.70 5.17
N SER A 76 -8.31 0.82 4.79
CA SER A 76 -9.14 -0.32 4.44
C SER A 76 -9.74 -0.11 3.05
N ILE A 77 -10.14 -1.19 2.40
CA ILE A 77 -10.91 -1.12 1.15
C ILE A 77 -12.38 -1.13 1.51
N ILE A 78 -13.13 -0.17 0.99
CA ILE A 78 -14.59 -0.12 1.19
C ILE A 78 -15.39 -0.44 -0.07
N ALA A 79 -14.76 -0.36 -1.25
CA ALA A 79 -15.39 -0.79 -2.51
C ALA A 79 -14.31 -1.16 -3.51
N SER A 80 -14.42 -2.35 -4.10
CA SER A 80 -13.49 -2.79 -5.13
C SER A 80 -14.06 -3.99 -5.88
N PRO A 81 -13.55 -4.29 -7.09
CA PRO A 81 -13.90 -5.52 -7.79
C PRO A 81 -13.07 -6.73 -7.35
N LEU A 82 -12.16 -6.55 -6.38
CA LEU A 82 -11.27 -7.62 -5.95
C LEU A 82 -12.04 -8.68 -5.15
N PRO A 83 -11.67 -9.96 -5.29
CA PRO A 83 -12.34 -11.06 -4.60
C PRO A 83 -11.87 -11.20 -3.15
N LEU A 84 -12.07 -10.14 -2.35
CA LEU A 84 -11.64 -10.12 -0.95
C LEU A 84 -12.64 -9.33 -0.11
N ALA A 85 -12.57 -9.55 1.20
CA ALA A 85 -13.34 -8.82 2.19
C ALA A 85 -12.41 -8.47 3.36
N ASP A 86 -12.84 -7.50 4.14
CA ASP A 86 -12.13 -7.08 5.37
C ASP A 86 -10.65 -6.78 5.15
N TYR A 87 -10.33 -6.16 4.03
CA TYR A 87 -8.97 -5.77 3.68
C TYR A 87 -8.54 -4.57 4.53
N ARG A 88 -7.43 -4.75 5.21
CA ARG A 88 -6.80 -3.69 6.00
C ARG A 88 -5.31 -3.75 5.81
N SER A 89 -4.72 -2.63 5.48
CA SER A 89 -3.31 -2.55 5.09
C SER A 89 -2.60 -1.43 5.81
N THR A 90 -1.33 -1.67 6.15
CA THR A 90 -0.49 -0.66 6.78
C THR A 90 0.84 -0.56 6.03
N ILE A 91 1.24 0.67 5.73
CA ILE A 91 2.57 0.95 5.21
C ILE A 91 3.36 1.70 6.27
N THR A 92 4.60 1.30 6.48
CA THR A 92 5.46 1.87 7.52
C THR A 92 6.87 2.05 6.98
N VAL A 93 7.48 3.19 7.29
CA VAL A 93 8.88 3.44 6.99
C VAL A 93 9.64 3.43 8.31
N ARG A 94 10.61 2.53 8.43
CA ARG A 94 11.44 2.42 9.62
C ARG A 94 12.86 2.85 9.31
N ARG A 95 13.41 3.68 10.18
CA ARG A 95 14.79 4.11 10.10
C ARG A 95 15.71 3.02 10.65
N GLU A 96 16.80 2.75 9.92
CA GLU A 96 17.86 1.82 10.33
C GLU A 96 19.22 2.48 10.05
N GLY A 97 19.63 3.43 10.93
CA GLY A 97 20.82 4.21 10.71
C GLY A 97 20.61 5.18 9.55
N GLU A 98 21.43 5.08 8.51
CA GLU A 98 21.32 5.90 7.30
C GLU A 98 20.49 5.22 6.22
N THR A 99 20.01 4.02 6.49
CA THR A 99 19.12 3.28 5.57
C THR A 99 17.73 3.25 6.15
N SER A 100 16.78 2.76 5.36
CA SER A 100 15.39 2.62 5.79
C SER A 100 14.80 1.31 5.29
N THR A 101 13.85 0.77 6.03
CA THR A 101 13.04 -0.37 5.60
C THR A 101 11.61 0.09 5.45
N ILE A 102 11.01 -0.18 4.30
CA ILE A 102 9.60 0.08 4.06
C ILE A 102 8.88 -1.25 4.11
N GLU A 103 7.81 -1.31 4.89
CA GLU A 103 7.01 -2.52 5.04
C GLU A 103 5.57 -2.22 4.66
N TRP A 104 4.98 -3.10 3.84
CA TRP A 104 3.58 -3.05 3.46
C TRP A 104 2.94 -4.35 3.94
N SER A 105 2.07 -4.27 4.94
CA SER A 105 1.47 -5.43 5.58
C SER A 105 -0.05 -5.36 5.49
N THR A 106 -0.67 -6.47 5.11
CA THR A 106 -2.10 -6.51 4.83
C THR A 106 -2.72 -7.76 5.42
N THR A 107 -3.93 -7.62 5.97
CA THR A 107 -4.77 -8.75 6.34
C THR A 107 -6.07 -8.67 5.54
N PHE A 108 -6.60 -9.81 5.14
CA PHE A 108 -7.83 -9.86 4.33
C PHE A 108 -8.44 -11.25 4.37
N GLU A 109 -9.68 -11.34 3.90
CA GLU A 109 -10.38 -12.60 3.74
C GLU A 109 -10.59 -12.84 2.24
N PRO A 110 -10.06 -13.95 1.66
CA PRO A 110 -10.36 -14.29 0.28
C PRO A 110 -11.83 -14.67 0.11
N VAL A 111 -12.44 -14.27 -1.00
CA VAL A 111 -13.85 -14.56 -1.30
C VAL A 111 -13.95 -15.21 -2.67
N GLY A 112 -14.23 -16.51 -2.70
CA GLY A 112 -14.44 -17.24 -3.94
C GLY A 112 -13.19 -17.55 -4.77
N VAL A 113 -12.01 -17.35 -4.20
CA VAL A 113 -10.73 -17.67 -4.86
C VAL A 113 -9.78 -18.32 -3.86
N PRO A 114 -8.78 -19.10 -4.34
CA PRO A 114 -7.77 -19.66 -3.44
C PRO A 114 -6.96 -18.57 -2.74
N GLU A 115 -6.72 -18.76 -1.45
CA GLU A 115 -5.94 -17.84 -0.62
C GLU A 115 -4.53 -17.60 -1.18
N THR A 116 -3.86 -18.67 -1.57
CA THR A 116 -2.47 -18.59 -2.07
C THR A 116 -2.38 -17.78 -3.35
N GLU A 117 -3.35 -17.90 -4.23
CA GLU A 117 -3.39 -17.16 -5.49
C GLU A 117 -3.57 -15.66 -5.25
N LEU A 118 -4.53 -15.30 -4.38
CA LEU A 118 -4.77 -13.91 -4.06
C LEU A 118 -3.60 -13.29 -3.28
N ALA A 119 -3.03 -14.03 -2.34
CA ALA A 119 -1.85 -13.57 -1.60
C ALA A 119 -0.70 -13.27 -2.56
N LYS A 120 -0.48 -14.13 -3.56
CA LYS A 120 0.57 -13.91 -4.55
C LYS A 120 0.33 -12.65 -5.38
N SER A 121 -0.92 -12.43 -5.78
CA SER A 121 -1.29 -11.22 -6.52
C SER A 121 -1.01 -9.95 -5.72
N LEU A 122 -1.33 -9.95 -4.43
CA LEU A 122 -1.07 -8.81 -3.56
C LEU A 122 0.42 -8.60 -3.33
N GLU A 123 1.17 -9.70 -3.12
CA GLU A 123 2.63 -9.61 -2.99
C GLU A 123 3.25 -8.96 -4.24
N ASN A 124 2.82 -9.40 -5.41
CA ASN A 124 3.33 -8.85 -6.67
C ASN A 124 2.98 -7.37 -6.82
N PHE A 125 1.80 -6.98 -6.41
CA PHE A 125 1.38 -5.58 -6.46
C PHE A 125 2.26 -4.71 -5.55
N TYR A 126 2.47 -5.14 -4.30
CA TYR A 126 3.31 -4.39 -3.37
C TYR A 126 4.75 -4.34 -3.82
N GLN A 127 5.27 -5.45 -4.33
CA GLN A 127 6.65 -5.53 -4.80
C GLN A 127 6.86 -4.61 -6.01
N ALA A 128 5.90 -4.53 -6.93
CA ALA A 128 6.00 -3.64 -8.08
C ALA A 128 6.12 -2.18 -7.66
N GLY A 129 5.37 -1.78 -6.62
CA GLY A 129 5.49 -0.44 -6.06
C GLY A 129 6.87 -0.19 -5.48
N PHE A 130 7.37 -1.15 -4.70
CA PHE A 130 8.70 -1.03 -4.09
C PHE A 130 9.82 -1.04 -5.11
N ASP A 131 9.71 -1.82 -6.17
CA ASP A 131 10.73 -1.84 -7.24
C ASP A 131 10.84 -0.46 -7.89
N ASN A 132 9.71 0.19 -8.16
CA ASN A 132 9.74 1.52 -8.73
C ASN A 132 10.22 2.57 -7.72
N LEU A 133 9.84 2.42 -6.46
CA LEU A 133 10.32 3.30 -5.40
C LEU A 133 11.86 3.29 -5.33
N ARG A 134 12.46 2.10 -5.42
CA ARG A 134 13.91 1.96 -5.43
C ARG A 134 14.52 2.72 -6.62
N LYS A 135 13.91 2.63 -7.79
CA LYS A 135 14.37 3.38 -8.98
C LYS A 135 14.29 4.89 -8.75
N LEU A 136 13.19 5.37 -8.15
CA LEU A 136 13.05 6.79 -7.85
C LEU A 136 14.10 7.28 -6.85
N LEU A 137 14.60 6.39 -6.00
CA LEU A 137 15.65 6.70 -5.04
C LEU A 137 17.07 6.47 -5.60
N GLY A 138 17.19 6.16 -6.89
CA GLY A 138 18.47 5.97 -7.55
C GLY A 138 19.13 4.62 -7.30
N MET A 139 18.34 3.63 -6.99
CA MET A 139 18.86 2.29 -6.65
C MET A 139 18.62 1.25 -7.73
#